data_1bcc360ef4a9906464643bd4b7534e2a
#
_entry.id   1bcc360ef4a9906464643bd4b7534e2a
#
_cell.length_a   1.000
_cell.length_b   1.000
_cell.length_c   1.000
_cell.angle_alpha   90.00
_cell.angle_beta   90.00
_cell.angle_gamma   90.00
#
_symmetry.space_group_name_H-M   'P 1'
#
loop_
_entity.id
_entity.type
_entity.pdbx_description
1 polymer ?
#
loop_
_entity_poly.entity_id
_entity_poly.type
_entity_poly.pdbx_seq_one_letter_code
_entity_poly.pdbx_strand_id
1 'polypeptide(L)'
;MFETRVGRGTSIFGGRGIYLSRIRFTRNIRSATLPLLTVIVLGSGNAQAFCLDPAYQYAVAHDPRYLQAQNEYDAARQKFPQARALMLPQATAQLEWGRYGTHANLFGVDVSGTSKAAYGAAQVTQALFNVPYLYDMRRATEFEASAKQKLEVAKQDLILRVANACFDLLSAREKLQSADDEVSALTRLESDTRRMAQLGMKTIGDTAEIEARRSLAQSDEVLAQTDVDARRARYETLLGATIDFARWPRLALRGTSPRIPAGDYAPQDNPAYRQAYRDVEVARLAAKRISAEHLPTVDLFASYSRGLNPNLRGLSDRSDFHQSAVGVQVTIPIFSGGSVYYRQVEAEHTTTQYRNRLREVEEQLSTDHREALSALESIGTRIRALQQSLQAARLAYDASMKAHQIGYSTTYETLNLRRDISGIRQKLFDSYLDALKLQLKLKSVLGTLDEQSLVAVDGFLESNAAKEPRVN
;
A
#
# COMPACT_ATOMS: atom_id res chain seq x y z
N MET A 1 -5.40 33.22 -35.47
CA MET A 1 -6.07 33.83 -36.59
C MET A 1 -7.56 33.49 -36.45
N PHE A 2 -8.29 34.31 -35.95
CA PHE A 2 -9.49 35.05 -36.27
C PHE A 2 -9.99 35.81 -35.03
N GLU A 3 -9.71 37.08 -35.06
CA GLU A 3 -10.39 38.13 -34.29
C GLU A 3 -11.78 38.32 -34.84
N THR A 4 -12.65 38.78 -33.96
CA THR A 4 -13.61 39.88 -34.22
C THR A 4 -14.77 39.73 -33.28
N ARG A 5 -15.35 40.68 -32.68
CA ARG A 5 -15.44 42.13 -32.69
C ARG A 5 -16.55 42.49 -31.70
N VAL A 6 -16.28 43.45 -30.88
CA VAL A 6 -17.19 44.15 -29.98
C VAL A 6 -18.30 44.81 -30.77
N GLY A 7 -19.55 44.62 -30.33
CA GLY A 7 -20.73 45.39 -30.76
C GLY A 7 -21.37 46.05 -29.57
N ARG A 8 -21.16 47.35 -29.40
CA ARG A 8 -21.99 48.25 -28.54
C ARG A 8 -23.34 48.42 -29.16
N GLY A 9 -24.39 48.23 -28.36
CA GLY A 9 -25.76 48.56 -28.68
C GLY A 9 -26.44 49.16 -27.46
N THR A 10 -26.76 50.42 -27.56
CA THR A 10 -27.33 51.39 -26.62
C THR A 10 -28.69 50.99 -26.04
N SER A 11 -28.85 51.41 -24.77
CA SER A 11 -30.04 51.51 -23.94
C SER A 11 -31.31 51.99 -24.63
N ILE A 12 -32.46 51.58 -24.11
CA ILE A 12 -33.62 52.36 -23.69
C ILE A 12 -34.70 51.37 -23.23
N PHE A 13 -35.10 51.39 -21.95
CA PHE A 13 -36.44 51.52 -21.41
C PHE A 13 -36.42 51.29 -19.89
N GLY A 14 -36.87 52.33 -19.20
CA GLY A 14 -37.05 52.38 -17.78
C GLY A 14 -38.25 51.59 -17.27
N GLY A 15 -38.23 51.27 -16.01
CA GLY A 15 -39.42 50.78 -15.36
C GLY A 15 -39.20 49.98 -14.06
N ARG A 16 -39.16 50.70 -12.95
CA ARG A 16 -39.54 50.29 -11.58
C ARG A 16 -38.74 49.16 -10.92
N GLY A 17 -37.95 49.61 -10.00
CA GLY A 17 -37.14 48.76 -9.10
C GLY A 17 -38.01 47.85 -8.24
N ILE A 18 -37.58 46.60 -8.21
CA ILE A 18 -37.95 45.66 -7.16
C ILE A 18 -36.78 45.69 -6.15
N TYR A 19 -37.06 46.16 -4.95
CA TYR A 19 -36.16 46.13 -3.80
C TYR A 19 -35.89 44.67 -3.44
N LEU A 20 -34.75 44.17 -3.89
CA LEU A 20 -34.15 42.97 -3.32
C LEU A 20 -33.42 43.40 -2.05
N SER A 21 -34.02 43.09 -0.90
CA SER A 21 -33.38 43.22 0.40
C SER A 21 -32.07 42.40 0.37
N ARG A 22 -30.94 43.10 0.48
CA ARG A 22 -29.62 42.52 0.65
C ARG A 22 -29.62 41.67 1.93
N ILE A 23 -29.72 40.37 1.79
CA ILE A 23 -29.26 39.44 2.84
C ILE A 23 -27.74 39.54 2.86
N ARG A 24 -27.20 40.33 3.80
CA ARG A 24 -25.77 40.34 4.12
C ARG A 24 -25.46 39.01 4.79
N PHE A 25 -24.93 38.06 4.03
CA PHE A 25 -24.12 36.98 4.57
C PHE A 25 -22.82 37.59 5.09
N THR A 26 -22.74 37.90 6.38
CA THR A 26 -21.46 38.19 7.03
C THR A 26 -20.66 36.89 7.10
N ARG A 27 -19.82 36.75 6.12
CA ARG A 27 -18.76 35.71 6.07
C ARG A 27 -17.66 36.07 7.07
N ASN A 28 -17.82 35.67 8.33
CA ASN A 28 -16.75 35.68 9.31
C ASN A 28 -15.73 34.57 8.90
N ILE A 29 -14.91 34.86 7.91
CA ILE A 29 -13.68 34.15 7.68
C ILE A 29 -12.70 34.70 8.73
N ARG A 30 -12.64 34.06 9.89
CA ARG A 30 -11.48 34.19 10.75
C ARG A 30 -10.30 33.65 9.94
N SER A 31 -9.49 34.55 9.43
CA SER A 31 -8.15 34.28 8.94
C SER A 31 -7.33 33.68 10.10
N ALA A 32 -7.35 32.35 10.20
CA ALA A 32 -6.33 31.64 10.95
C ALA A 32 -5.05 31.78 10.13
N THR A 33 -4.27 32.79 10.45
CA THR A 33 -2.86 32.88 10.07
C THR A 33 -2.18 31.68 10.72
N LEU A 34 -1.97 30.59 9.93
CA LEU A 34 -1.00 29.58 10.26
C LEU A 34 0.36 30.25 10.31
N PRO A 35 1.10 30.19 11.43
CA PRO A 35 2.50 30.51 11.40
C PRO A 35 3.17 29.42 10.54
N LEU A 36 3.78 29.86 9.44
CA LEU A 36 4.72 29.08 8.67
C LEU A 36 5.93 28.84 9.60
N LEU A 37 5.84 27.79 10.40
CA LEU A 37 6.96 27.25 11.17
C LEU A 37 7.87 26.57 10.15
N THR A 38 8.79 27.37 9.61
CA THR A 38 9.97 26.88 8.93
C THR A 38 10.81 26.16 9.99
N VAL A 39 10.53 24.89 10.19
CA VAL A 39 11.43 24.00 10.92
C VAL A 39 12.63 23.79 10.01
N ILE A 40 13.61 24.69 10.14
CA ILE A 40 14.99 24.40 9.73
C ILE A 40 15.46 23.35 10.73
N VAL A 41 15.27 22.08 10.38
CA VAL A 41 15.94 20.97 11.05
C VAL A 41 17.41 21.01 10.60
N LEU A 42 18.19 21.88 11.27
CA LEU A 42 19.63 21.69 11.41
C LEU A 42 19.85 20.54 12.42
N GLY A 43 19.42 19.37 12.04
CA GLY A 43 19.79 18.13 12.69
C GLY A 43 21.07 17.62 12.07
N SER A 44 22.23 18.10 12.55
CA SER A 44 23.45 17.30 12.57
C SER A 44 23.25 16.14 13.53
N GLY A 45 22.21 15.33 13.28
CA GLY A 45 22.03 14.03 13.90
C GLY A 45 23.11 13.13 13.34
N ASN A 46 23.89 12.51 14.19
CA ASN A 46 24.68 11.35 13.88
C ASN A 46 23.83 10.44 13.00
N ALA A 47 24.15 10.37 11.71
CA ALA A 47 23.56 9.41 10.80
C ALA A 47 24.04 8.03 11.24
N GLN A 48 23.36 7.49 12.24
CA GLN A 48 23.48 6.10 12.59
C GLN A 48 23.01 5.33 11.38
N ALA A 49 23.90 4.48 10.90
CA ALA A 49 23.69 3.72 9.66
C ALA A 49 22.78 2.52 9.92
N PHE A 50 21.51 2.80 10.21
CA PHE A 50 20.48 1.78 10.34
C PHE A 50 19.89 1.45 8.98
N CYS A 51 19.82 0.17 8.66
CA CYS A 51 19.29 -0.28 7.39
C CYS A 51 17.75 -0.28 7.35
N LEU A 52 17.10 -0.59 8.46
CA LEU A 52 15.69 -0.96 8.45
C LEU A 52 14.77 0.10 9.06
N ASP A 53 15.05 0.58 10.29
CA ASP A 53 14.11 1.47 10.96
C ASP A 53 13.99 2.86 10.28
N PRO A 54 15.07 3.61 9.99
CA PRO A 54 14.96 4.85 9.24
C PRO A 54 14.39 4.66 7.82
N ALA A 55 14.77 3.55 7.18
CA ALA A 55 14.26 3.21 5.85
C ALA A 55 12.74 3.01 5.86
N TYR A 56 12.22 2.32 6.88
CA TYR A 56 10.79 2.14 7.05
C TYR A 56 10.06 3.48 7.23
N GLN A 57 10.59 4.39 8.03
CA GLN A 57 10.00 5.73 8.24
C GLN A 57 9.92 6.53 6.93
N TYR A 58 10.97 6.48 6.11
CA TYR A 58 10.93 7.08 4.76
C TYR A 58 9.90 6.40 3.86
N ALA A 59 9.86 5.07 3.85
CA ALA A 59 8.92 4.31 3.03
C ALA A 59 7.46 4.57 3.41
N VAL A 60 7.13 4.70 4.71
CA VAL A 60 5.78 5.07 5.19
C VAL A 60 5.31 6.39 4.58
N ALA A 61 6.22 7.35 4.40
CA ALA A 61 5.89 8.66 3.85
C ALA A 61 5.80 8.69 2.31
N HIS A 62 6.42 7.73 1.61
CA HIS A 62 6.62 7.81 0.16
C HIS A 62 6.12 6.60 -0.63
N ASP A 63 5.94 5.43 0.00
CA ASP A 63 5.50 4.22 -0.71
C ASP A 63 4.06 4.34 -1.24
N PRO A 64 3.84 4.30 -2.57
CA PRO A 64 2.52 4.53 -3.14
C PRO A 64 1.48 3.47 -2.72
N ARG A 65 1.91 2.22 -2.47
CA ARG A 65 0.99 1.12 -2.09
C ARG A 65 0.47 1.31 -0.67
N TYR A 66 1.35 1.73 0.24
CA TYR A 66 0.95 2.04 1.61
C TYR A 66 0.05 3.28 1.67
N LEU A 67 0.42 4.37 0.96
CA LEU A 67 -0.38 5.59 0.86
C LEU A 67 -1.75 5.32 0.21
N GLN A 68 -1.82 4.42 -0.78
CA GLN A 68 -3.08 3.98 -1.34
C GLN A 68 -3.96 3.31 -0.28
N ALA A 69 -3.43 2.36 0.49
CA ALA A 69 -4.17 1.68 1.55
C ALA A 69 -4.64 2.64 2.65
N GLN A 70 -3.83 3.64 2.98
CA GLN A 70 -4.19 4.71 3.91
C GLN A 70 -5.37 5.54 3.38
N ASN A 71 -5.30 5.99 2.12
CA ASN A 71 -6.39 6.75 1.51
C ASN A 71 -7.68 5.90 1.35
N GLU A 72 -7.54 4.60 1.08
CA GLU A 72 -8.69 3.68 1.06
C GLU A 72 -9.35 3.57 2.43
N TYR A 73 -8.57 3.51 3.51
CA TYR A 73 -9.09 3.54 4.87
C TYR A 73 -9.77 4.87 5.19
N ASP A 74 -9.17 6.01 4.83
CA ASP A 74 -9.75 7.34 5.05
C ASP A 74 -11.06 7.53 4.25
N ALA A 75 -11.14 6.99 3.05
CA ALA A 75 -12.36 6.93 2.26
C ALA A 75 -13.43 6.02 2.91
N ALA A 76 -13.02 4.87 3.45
CA ALA A 76 -13.93 3.95 4.14
C ALA A 76 -14.56 4.59 5.39
N ARG A 77 -13.82 5.39 6.15
CA ARG A 77 -14.32 6.16 7.30
C ARG A 77 -15.46 7.10 6.93
N GLN A 78 -15.53 7.58 5.68
CA GLN A 78 -16.62 8.46 5.23
C GLN A 78 -17.91 7.69 4.92
N LYS A 79 -17.90 6.36 4.91
CA LYS A 79 -19.12 5.57 4.64
C LYS A 79 -20.14 5.64 5.77
N PHE A 80 -19.68 5.68 7.02
CA PHE A 80 -20.60 5.82 8.17
C PHE A 80 -21.31 7.18 8.20
N PRO A 81 -20.61 8.34 8.10
CA PRO A 81 -21.29 9.63 7.96
C PRO A 81 -22.25 9.69 6.76
N GLN A 82 -21.88 9.09 5.61
CA GLN A 82 -22.77 9.02 4.44
C GLN A 82 -24.04 8.21 4.74
N ALA A 83 -23.91 7.03 5.34
CA ALA A 83 -25.06 6.21 5.72
C ALA A 83 -25.94 6.92 6.78
N ARG A 84 -25.32 7.59 7.77
CA ARG A 84 -26.04 8.39 8.75
C ARG A 84 -26.78 9.56 8.12
N ALA A 85 -26.21 10.21 7.10
CA ALA A 85 -26.81 11.32 6.41
C ALA A 85 -28.16 10.97 5.76
N LEU A 86 -28.39 9.70 5.39
CA LEU A 86 -29.68 9.25 4.86
C LEU A 86 -30.85 9.35 5.88
N MET A 87 -30.53 9.37 7.18
CA MET A 87 -31.52 9.56 8.26
C MET A 87 -31.72 11.04 8.62
N LEU A 88 -30.87 11.94 8.10
CA LEU A 88 -30.98 13.38 8.35
C LEU A 88 -31.88 14.05 7.33
N PRO A 89 -32.41 15.28 7.63
CA PRO A 89 -33.22 16.00 6.68
C PRO A 89 -32.48 16.25 5.36
N GLN A 90 -33.12 15.89 4.25
CA GLN A 90 -32.65 16.15 2.88
C GLN A 90 -33.46 17.31 2.32
N ALA A 91 -32.80 18.40 1.97
CA ALA A 91 -33.45 19.58 1.38
C ALA A 91 -33.12 19.68 -0.11
N THR A 92 -34.13 19.78 -0.96
CA THR A 92 -33.99 19.96 -2.40
C THR A 92 -34.73 21.20 -2.84
N ALA A 93 -34.19 21.94 -3.81
CA ALA A 93 -34.88 23.03 -4.48
C ALA A 93 -34.83 22.77 -5.99
N GLN A 94 -35.95 22.92 -6.65
CA GLN A 94 -36.11 22.78 -8.08
C GLN A 94 -36.67 24.08 -8.66
N LEU A 95 -36.00 24.58 -9.67
CA LEU A 95 -36.45 25.74 -10.43
C LEU A 95 -36.56 25.30 -11.89
N GLU A 96 -37.72 25.54 -12.46
CA GLU A 96 -37.99 25.20 -13.86
C GLU A 96 -38.58 26.41 -14.56
N TRP A 97 -38.10 26.73 -15.72
CA TRP A 97 -38.70 27.69 -16.62
C TRP A 97 -38.65 27.14 -18.03
N GLY A 98 -39.77 27.28 -18.71
CA GLY A 98 -39.90 26.69 -20.04
C GLY A 98 -41.00 27.33 -20.87
N ARG A 99 -41.06 26.93 -22.14
CA ARG A 99 -42.18 27.21 -23.01
C ARG A 99 -42.93 25.90 -23.23
N TYR A 100 -44.17 25.88 -22.86
CA TYR A 100 -45.04 24.72 -22.96
C TYR A 100 -46.05 24.93 -24.09
N GLY A 101 -46.16 23.99 -25.01
CA GLY A 101 -47.24 23.91 -26.00
C GLY A 101 -48.31 22.96 -25.47
N THR A 102 -49.52 23.45 -25.33
CA THR A 102 -50.66 22.63 -24.89
C THR A 102 -51.65 22.50 -26.03
N HIS A 103 -52.04 21.28 -26.33
CA HIS A 103 -53.17 20.94 -27.18
C HIS A 103 -54.11 20.08 -26.34
N ALA A 104 -55.33 20.56 -26.15
CA ALA A 104 -56.35 19.82 -25.42
C ALA A 104 -57.72 19.99 -26.09
N ASN A 105 -58.49 18.92 -26.17
CA ASN A 105 -59.89 18.98 -26.56
C ASN A 105 -60.74 18.98 -25.28
N LEU A 106 -61.34 20.09 -24.97
CA LEU A 106 -62.20 20.29 -23.82
C LEU A 106 -63.66 20.46 -24.28
N PHE A 107 -64.47 19.48 -23.98
CA PHE A 107 -65.91 19.46 -24.36
C PHE A 107 -66.16 19.70 -25.85
N GLY A 108 -65.31 19.12 -26.73
CA GLY A 108 -65.43 19.26 -28.20
C GLY A 108 -64.82 20.54 -28.78
N VAL A 109 -64.19 21.37 -27.95
CA VAL A 109 -63.44 22.56 -28.39
C VAL A 109 -61.95 22.31 -28.32
N ASP A 110 -61.26 22.43 -29.46
CA ASP A 110 -59.81 22.32 -29.52
C ASP A 110 -59.14 23.58 -29.00
N VAL A 111 -58.47 23.45 -27.88
CA VAL A 111 -57.71 24.53 -27.24
C VAL A 111 -56.22 24.27 -27.49
N SER A 112 -55.59 25.17 -28.25
CA SER A 112 -54.15 25.12 -28.47
C SER A 112 -53.51 26.45 -28.04
N GLY A 113 -52.36 26.36 -27.40
CA GLY A 113 -51.64 27.54 -26.96
C GLY A 113 -50.20 27.25 -26.58
N THR A 114 -49.34 28.25 -26.71
CA THR A 114 -47.97 28.23 -26.20
C THR A 114 -47.87 29.22 -25.06
N SER A 115 -47.28 28.77 -23.95
CA SER A 115 -47.11 29.58 -22.76
C SER A 115 -45.70 29.50 -22.18
N LYS A 116 -45.27 30.55 -21.53
CA LYS A 116 -44.04 30.55 -20.73
C LYS A 116 -44.45 30.30 -19.28
N ALA A 117 -43.96 29.24 -18.70
CA ALA A 117 -44.18 28.94 -17.30
C ALA A 117 -42.87 28.99 -16.52
N ALA A 118 -42.96 29.39 -15.29
CA ALA A 118 -41.90 29.30 -14.31
C ALA A 118 -42.44 28.56 -13.06
N TYR A 119 -41.75 27.58 -12.61
CA TYR A 119 -42.08 26.77 -11.44
C TYR A 119 -40.92 26.75 -10.47
N GLY A 120 -41.16 26.94 -9.21
CA GLY A 120 -40.20 26.78 -8.13
C GLY A 120 -40.76 25.88 -7.07
N ALA A 121 -40.01 24.89 -6.63
CA ALA A 121 -40.34 24.02 -5.52
C ALA A 121 -39.16 23.88 -4.56
N ALA A 122 -39.44 23.85 -3.28
CA ALA A 122 -38.49 23.45 -2.24
C ALA A 122 -39.15 22.35 -1.41
N GLN A 123 -38.40 21.31 -1.15
CA GLN A 123 -38.86 20.16 -0.38
C GLN A 123 -37.79 19.74 0.62
N VAL A 124 -38.23 19.43 1.83
CA VAL A 124 -37.42 18.80 2.87
C VAL A 124 -38.07 17.46 3.19
N THR A 125 -37.28 16.41 3.14
CA THR A 125 -37.70 15.05 3.54
C THR A 125 -36.74 14.51 4.59
N GLN A 126 -37.26 13.79 5.59
CA GLN A 126 -36.48 13.13 6.62
C GLN A 126 -37.06 11.76 6.91
N ALA A 127 -36.22 10.74 6.80
CA ALA A 127 -36.60 9.40 7.20
C ALA A 127 -36.75 9.33 8.74
N LEU A 128 -37.97 9.01 9.22
CA LEU A 128 -38.26 8.78 10.63
C LEU A 128 -38.08 7.30 10.99
N PHE A 129 -38.46 6.40 10.08
CA PHE A 129 -38.30 4.96 10.24
C PHE A 129 -37.95 4.35 8.89
N ASN A 130 -36.72 3.83 8.78
CA ASN A 130 -36.20 3.15 7.59
C ASN A 130 -35.19 2.11 8.01
N VAL A 131 -35.63 0.84 8.09
CA VAL A 131 -34.78 -0.28 8.55
C VAL A 131 -33.61 -0.55 7.60
N PRO A 132 -33.75 -0.50 6.28
CA PRO A 132 -32.63 -0.54 5.33
C PRO A 132 -31.50 0.43 5.69
N TYR A 133 -31.80 1.68 6.03
CA TYR A 133 -30.78 2.68 6.40
C TYR A 133 -30.05 2.33 7.70
N LEU A 134 -30.73 1.69 8.67
CA LEU A 134 -30.08 1.21 9.89
C LEU A 134 -29.08 0.10 9.59
N TYR A 135 -29.40 -0.80 8.64
CA TYR A 135 -28.45 -1.80 8.18
C TYR A 135 -27.31 -1.20 7.38
N ASP A 136 -27.54 -0.15 6.58
CA ASP A 136 -26.47 0.57 5.88
C ASP A 136 -25.47 1.21 6.86
N MET A 137 -25.96 1.78 7.98
CA MET A 137 -25.07 2.32 9.02
C MET A 137 -24.21 1.24 9.67
N ARG A 138 -24.81 0.09 10.03
CA ARG A 138 -24.08 -1.04 10.61
C ARG A 138 -23.07 -1.61 9.60
N ARG A 139 -23.47 -1.75 8.34
CA ARG A 139 -22.59 -2.21 7.26
C ARG A 139 -21.41 -1.26 7.08
N ALA A 140 -21.62 0.05 7.13
CA ALA A 140 -20.57 1.05 7.03
C ALA A 140 -19.54 0.95 8.17
N THR A 141 -19.99 0.63 9.40
CA THR A 141 -19.08 0.39 10.53
C THR A 141 -18.21 -0.84 10.32
N GLU A 142 -18.79 -1.96 9.84
CA GLU A 142 -18.01 -3.17 9.55
C GLU A 142 -17.08 -2.97 8.34
N PHE A 143 -17.51 -2.18 7.35
CA PHE A 143 -16.69 -1.82 6.20
C PHE A 143 -15.47 -0.98 6.60
N GLU A 144 -15.63 -0.01 7.51
CA GLU A 144 -14.52 0.76 8.10
C GLU A 144 -13.57 -0.17 8.86
N ALA A 145 -14.12 -1.11 9.66
CA ALA A 145 -13.32 -2.07 10.40
C ALA A 145 -12.53 -3.01 9.47
N SER A 146 -13.13 -3.45 8.35
CA SER A 146 -12.42 -4.23 7.31
C SER A 146 -11.28 -3.41 6.68
N ALA A 147 -11.55 -2.17 6.27
CA ALA A 147 -10.55 -1.29 5.67
C ALA A 147 -9.39 -0.99 6.63
N LYS A 148 -9.65 -0.88 7.95
CA LYS A 148 -8.60 -0.77 8.97
C LYS A 148 -7.70 -2.00 8.99
N GLN A 149 -8.25 -3.21 8.93
CA GLN A 149 -7.44 -4.43 8.89
C GLN A 149 -6.63 -4.51 7.57
N LYS A 150 -7.21 -4.07 6.45
CA LYS A 150 -6.50 -3.96 5.18
C LYS A 150 -5.28 -3.03 5.27
N LEU A 151 -5.40 -1.91 5.98
CA LEU A 151 -4.28 -1.01 6.24
C LEU A 151 -3.19 -1.69 7.09
N GLU A 152 -3.56 -2.47 8.11
CA GLU A 152 -2.59 -3.24 8.90
C GLU A 152 -1.87 -4.31 8.05
N VAL A 153 -2.58 -4.98 7.14
CA VAL A 153 -1.95 -5.89 6.16
C VAL A 153 -0.95 -5.15 5.27
N ALA A 154 -1.33 -3.97 4.76
CA ALA A 154 -0.44 -3.15 3.94
C ALA A 154 0.79 -2.65 4.71
N LYS A 155 0.63 -2.35 6.01
CA LYS A 155 1.73 -2.00 6.92
C LYS A 155 2.73 -3.15 7.07
N GLN A 156 2.23 -4.37 7.32
CA GLN A 156 3.07 -5.56 7.40
C GLN A 156 3.77 -5.87 6.08
N ASP A 157 3.07 -5.72 4.95
CA ASP A 157 3.67 -5.88 3.62
C ASP A 157 4.80 -4.85 3.38
N LEU A 158 4.61 -3.59 3.78
CA LEU A 158 5.65 -2.57 3.68
C LEU A 158 6.89 -2.94 4.50
N ILE A 159 6.71 -3.40 5.76
CA ILE A 159 7.80 -3.87 6.62
C ILE A 159 8.60 -4.99 5.92
N LEU A 160 7.90 -5.98 5.38
CA LEU A 160 8.55 -7.10 4.68
C LEU A 160 9.27 -6.65 3.40
N ARG A 161 8.68 -5.73 2.63
CA ARG A 161 9.31 -5.20 1.40
C ARG A 161 10.57 -4.40 1.71
N VAL A 162 10.54 -3.55 2.73
CA VAL A 162 11.71 -2.78 3.18
C VAL A 162 12.81 -3.72 3.66
N ALA A 163 12.48 -4.70 4.51
CA ALA A 163 13.43 -5.67 5.02
C ALA A 163 14.05 -6.51 3.89
N ASN A 164 13.22 -7.05 2.99
CA ASN A 164 13.71 -7.85 1.86
C ASN A 164 14.62 -7.04 0.94
N ALA A 165 14.23 -5.81 0.60
CA ALA A 165 15.04 -4.96 -0.29
C ALA A 165 16.39 -4.58 0.36
N CYS A 166 16.42 -4.31 1.69
CA CYS A 166 17.63 -4.09 2.43
C CYS A 166 18.54 -5.33 2.42
N PHE A 167 18.00 -6.51 2.75
CA PHE A 167 18.77 -7.75 2.78
C PHE A 167 19.29 -8.17 1.41
N ASP A 168 18.51 -7.96 0.35
CA ASP A 168 18.95 -8.22 -1.01
C ASP A 168 20.12 -7.32 -1.41
N LEU A 169 20.10 -6.06 -0.98
CA LEU A 169 21.17 -5.11 -1.21
C LEU A 169 22.44 -5.46 -0.43
N LEU A 170 22.29 -5.91 0.84
CA LEU A 170 23.39 -6.40 1.66
C LEU A 170 24.07 -7.64 1.06
N SER A 171 23.27 -8.59 0.57
CA SER A 171 23.77 -9.80 -0.12
C SER A 171 24.55 -9.44 -1.38
N ALA A 172 24.02 -8.53 -2.22
CA ALA A 172 24.72 -8.08 -3.42
C ALA A 172 26.04 -7.38 -3.10
N ARG A 173 26.08 -6.56 -2.03
CA ARG A 173 27.29 -5.88 -1.57
C ARG A 173 28.37 -6.86 -1.09
N GLU A 174 27.99 -7.88 -0.32
CA GLU A 174 28.94 -8.91 0.12
C GLU A 174 29.52 -9.69 -1.07
N LYS A 175 28.66 -9.96 -2.08
CA LYS A 175 29.10 -10.59 -3.33
C LYS A 175 30.10 -9.71 -4.09
N LEU A 176 29.84 -8.41 -4.21
CA LEU A 176 30.76 -7.46 -4.83
C LEU A 176 32.10 -7.41 -4.08
N GLN A 177 32.07 -7.33 -2.75
CA GLN A 177 33.28 -7.34 -1.93
C GLN A 177 34.10 -8.63 -2.14
N SER A 178 33.41 -9.76 -2.23
CA SER A 178 34.09 -11.03 -2.51
C SER A 178 34.73 -11.05 -3.90
N ALA A 179 34.09 -10.47 -4.90
CA ALA A 179 34.64 -10.36 -6.26
C ALA A 179 35.85 -9.41 -6.32
N ASP A 180 35.80 -8.26 -5.65
CA ASP A 180 36.91 -7.31 -5.52
C ASP A 180 38.15 -7.95 -4.82
N ASP A 181 37.90 -8.67 -3.70
CA ASP A 181 38.94 -9.42 -2.98
C ASP A 181 39.57 -10.47 -3.88
N GLU A 182 38.81 -11.14 -4.76
CA GLU A 182 39.32 -12.12 -5.71
C GLU A 182 40.17 -11.48 -6.80
N VAL A 183 39.69 -10.38 -7.42
CA VAL A 183 40.46 -9.62 -8.44
C VAL A 183 41.75 -9.08 -7.86
N SER A 184 41.70 -8.51 -6.65
CA SER A 184 42.87 -8.00 -5.95
C SER A 184 43.90 -9.07 -5.69
N ALA A 185 43.48 -10.27 -5.29
CA ALA A 185 44.36 -11.41 -5.03
C ALA A 185 44.99 -11.96 -6.31
N LEU A 186 44.19 -12.12 -7.37
CA LEU A 186 44.68 -12.60 -8.66
C LEU A 186 45.66 -11.60 -9.30
N THR A 187 45.44 -10.30 -9.12
CA THR A 187 46.34 -9.24 -9.59
C THR A 187 47.72 -9.34 -8.92
N ARG A 188 47.75 -9.55 -7.59
CA ARG A 188 49.02 -9.75 -6.86
C ARG A 188 49.72 -11.02 -7.34
N LEU A 189 48.98 -12.12 -7.45
CA LEU A 189 49.52 -13.41 -7.90
C LEU A 189 50.07 -13.34 -9.34
N GLU A 190 49.38 -12.62 -10.24
CA GLU A 190 49.86 -12.38 -11.59
C GLU A 190 51.22 -11.67 -11.59
N SER A 191 51.33 -10.60 -10.78
CA SER A 191 52.58 -9.82 -10.68
C SER A 191 53.74 -10.69 -10.17
N ASP A 192 53.46 -11.51 -9.15
CA ASP A 192 54.48 -12.42 -8.56
C ASP A 192 54.87 -13.53 -9.54
N THR A 193 53.90 -14.16 -10.21
CA THR A 193 54.14 -15.18 -11.21
C THR A 193 54.93 -14.66 -12.42
N ARG A 194 54.59 -13.44 -12.89
CA ARG A 194 55.29 -12.78 -13.99
C ARG A 194 56.76 -12.50 -13.61
N ARG A 195 57.03 -12.07 -12.36
CA ARG A 195 58.40 -11.90 -11.84
C ARG A 195 59.15 -13.22 -11.79
N MET A 196 58.51 -14.32 -11.30
CA MET A 196 59.11 -15.66 -11.24
C MET A 196 59.38 -16.21 -12.65
N ALA A 197 58.51 -15.94 -13.62
CA ALA A 197 58.70 -16.33 -15.01
C ALA A 197 59.95 -15.63 -15.64
N GLN A 198 60.16 -14.34 -15.34
CA GLN A 198 61.33 -13.59 -15.76
C GLN A 198 62.64 -14.16 -15.18
N LEU A 199 62.57 -14.76 -13.99
CA LEU A 199 63.69 -15.45 -13.35
C LEU A 199 63.84 -16.91 -13.81
N GLY A 200 63.00 -17.37 -14.74
CA GLY A 200 63.03 -18.76 -15.25
C GLY A 200 62.43 -19.81 -14.30
N MET A 201 61.78 -19.37 -13.20
CA MET A 201 61.23 -20.24 -12.17
C MET A 201 59.75 -20.66 -12.46
N LYS A 202 59.08 -20.05 -13.42
CA LYS A 202 57.73 -20.34 -13.86
C LYS A 202 57.66 -20.32 -15.39
N THR A 203 56.64 -20.99 -15.95
CA THR A 203 56.42 -21.02 -17.41
C THR A 203 55.55 -19.85 -17.90
N ILE A 204 55.62 -19.56 -19.21
CA ILE A 204 54.69 -18.60 -19.87
C ILE A 204 53.25 -19.08 -19.73
N GLY A 205 53.01 -20.41 -19.74
CA GLY A 205 51.68 -21.02 -19.53
C GLY A 205 51.09 -20.70 -18.15
N ASP A 206 51.91 -20.76 -17.09
CA ASP A 206 51.47 -20.39 -15.72
C ASP A 206 50.98 -18.91 -15.67
N THR A 207 51.70 -18.02 -16.35
CA THR A 207 51.35 -16.60 -16.39
C THR A 207 50.03 -16.36 -17.16
N ALA A 208 49.89 -17.03 -18.32
CA ALA A 208 48.67 -16.91 -19.14
C ALA A 208 47.42 -17.47 -18.42
N GLU A 209 47.60 -18.58 -17.67
CA GLU A 209 46.50 -19.11 -16.85
C GLU A 209 46.00 -18.11 -15.81
N ILE A 210 46.92 -17.48 -15.06
CA ILE A 210 46.55 -16.52 -14.02
C ILE A 210 45.92 -15.25 -14.63
N GLU A 211 46.45 -14.78 -15.77
CA GLU A 211 45.86 -13.65 -16.53
C GLU A 211 44.45 -13.95 -17.00
N ALA A 212 44.19 -15.16 -17.53
CA ALA A 212 42.85 -15.59 -17.91
C ALA A 212 41.89 -15.61 -16.72
N ARG A 213 42.35 -16.16 -15.56
CA ARG A 213 41.54 -16.18 -14.32
C ARG A 213 41.23 -14.78 -13.79
N ARG A 214 42.25 -13.89 -13.81
CA ARG A 214 42.02 -12.48 -13.41
C ARG A 214 40.99 -11.80 -14.30
N SER A 215 41.10 -11.99 -15.61
CA SER A 215 40.14 -11.42 -16.57
C SER A 215 38.72 -11.93 -16.35
N LEU A 216 38.57 -13.23 -16.02
CA LEU A 216 37.28 -13.81 -15.65
C LEU A 216 36.73 -13.20 -14.34
N ALA A 217 37.60 -13.09 -13.31
CA ALA A 217 37.21 -12.47 -12.03
C ALA A 217 36.82 -11.00 -12.19
N GLN A 218 37.49 -10.24 -13.09
CA GLN A 218 37.08 -8.86 -13.41
C GLN A 218 35.70 -8.82 -14.09
N SER A 219 35.39 -9.78 -14.94
CA SER A 219 34.03 -9.89 -15.50
C SER A 219 32.99 -10.17 -14.41
N ASP A 220 33.28 -11.04 -13.46
CA ASP A 220 32.40 -11.36 -12.33
C ASP A 220 32.21 -10.14 -11.41
N GLU A 221 33.26 -9.33 -11.20
CA GLU A 221 33.22 -8.08 -10.44
C GLU A 221 32.26 -7.05 -11.11
N VAL A 222 32.36 -6.85 -12.43
CA VAL A 222 31.47 -5.95 -13.19
C VAL A 222 30.01 -6.40 -13.08
N LEU A 223 29.76 -7.72 -13.15
CA LEU A 223 28.41 -8.27 -12.97
C LEU A 223 27.90 -8.04 -11.53
N ALA A 224 28.75 -8.22 -10.53
CA ALA A 224 28.40 -7.99 -9.13
C ALA A 224 28.12 -6.50 -8.86
N GLN A 225 28.91 -5.59 -9.46
CA GLN A 225 28.66 -4.14 -9.38
C GLN A 225 27.31 -3.78 -9.99
N THR A 226 27.00 -4.33 -11.16
CA THR A 226 25.71 -4.12 -11.82
C THR A 226 24.53 -4.60 -10.97
N ASP A 227 24.67 -5.74 -10.27
CA ASP A 227 23.64 -6.25 -9.35
C ASP A 227 23.43 -5.33 -8.16
N VAL A 228 24.53 -4.81 -7.57
CA VAL A 228 24.46 -3.80 -6.49
C VAL A 228 23.70 -2.56 -6.95
N ASP A 229 24.03 -2.01 -8.13
CA ASP A 229 23.38 -0.83 -8.66
C ASP A 229 21.88 -1.06 -8.91
N ALA A 230 21.52 -2.24 -9.42
CA ALA A 230 20.13 -2.63 -9.62
C ALA A 230 19.34 -2.77 -8.30
N ARG A 231 19.96 -3.40 -7.27
CA ARG A 231 19.33 -3.56 -5.94
C ARG A 231 19.21 -2.21 -5.23
N ARG A 232 20.25 -1.38 -5.35
CA ARG A 232 20.25 -0.02 -4.84
C ARG A 232 19.09 0.80 -5.43
N ALA A 233 18.96 0.82 -6.74
CA ALA A 233 17.89 1.56 -7.42
C ALA A 233 16.49 1.11 -6.96
N ARG A 234 16.27 -0.20 -6.76
CA ARG A 234 15.01 -0.74 -6.23
C ARG A 234 14.75 -0.28 -4.80
N TYR A 235 15.77 -0.29 -3.96
CA TYR A 235 15.67 0.15 -2.57
C TYR A 235 15.41 1.66 -2.48
N GLU A 236 16.13 2.48 -3.24
CA GLU A 236 15.92 3.94 -3.32
C GLU A 236 14.51 4.29 -3.86
N THR A 237 14.01 3.54 -4.83
CA THR A 237 12.63 3.69 -5.33
C THR A 237 11.59 3.42 -4.24
N LEU A 238 11.82 2.41 -3.41
CA LEU A 238 10.92 2.07 -2.31
C LEU A 238 10.92 3.15 -1.21
N LEU A 239 12.09 3.75 -0.95
CA LEU A 239 12.23 4.80 0.07
C LEU A 239 11.78 6.17 -0.43
N GLY A 240 11.79 6.41 -1.75
CA GLY A 240 11.62 7.75 -2.33
C GLY A 240 12.80 8.69 -2.05
N ALA A 241 13.97 8.16 -1.65
CA ALA A 241 15.17 8.92 -1.30
C ALA A 241 16.44 8.21 -1.76
N THR A 242 17.49 8.97 -2.06
CA THR A 242 18.82 8.45 -2.39
C THR A 242 19.59 8.09 -1.12
N ILE A 243 20.39 7.02 -1.17
CA ILE A 243 21.16 6.51 -0.04
C ILE A 243 22.64 6.82 -0.20
N ASP A 244 23.26 7.31 0.88
CA ASP A 244 24.71 7.42 0.96
C ASP A 244 25.32 6.06 1.36
N PHE A 245 25.72 5.30 0.35
CA PHE A 245 26.26 3.96 0.49
C PHE A 245 27.62 3.90 1.23
N ALA A 246 28.37 4.98 1.23
CA ALA A 246 29.68 5.04 1.86
C ALA A 246 29.61 4.93 3.40
N ARG A 247 28.44 5.26 3.96
CA ARG A 247 28.21 5.24 5.41
C ARG A 247 27.59 3.94 5.92
N TRP A 248 27.27 2.99 5.04
CA TRP A 248 26.69 1.73 5.46
C TRP A 248 27.73 0.83 6.13
N PRO A 249 27.44 0.26 7.32
CA PRO A 249 28.36 -0.62 8.01
C PRO A 249 28.64 -1.89 7.19
N ARG A 250 29.87 -2.38 7.26
CA ARG A 250 30.19 -3.71 6.81
C ARG A 250 29.64 -4.69 7.85
N LEU A 251 28.70 -5.53 7.44
CA LEU A 251 28.07 -6.48 8.34
C LEU A 251 28.89 -7.74 8.44
N ALA A 252 29.43 -8.00 9.63
CA ALA A 252 30.00 -9.30 9.97
C ALA A 252 28.93 -10.13 10.67
N LEU A 253 28.31 -11.04 9.95
CA LEU A 253 27.36 -11.98 10.56
C LEU A 253 28.11 -13.03 11.40
N ARG A 254 28.43 -12.70 12.64
CA ARG A 254 28.87 -13.62 13.69
C ARG A 254 27.70 -13.82 14.66
N GLY A 255 26.75 -14.67 14.33
CA GLY A 255 25.58 -14.72 15.16
C GLY A 255 25.13 -16.11 15.55
N THR A 256 24.46 -16.15 16.65
CA THR A 256 23.56 -17.23 17.04
C THR A 256 22.47 -17.38 15.99
N SER A 257 22.09 -18.62 15.70
CA SER A 257 20.92 -18.90 14.86
C SER A 257 19.72 -18.03 15.28
N PRO A 258 18.99 -17.43 14.34
CA PRO A 258 17.78 -16.68 14.65
C PRO A 258 16.87 -17.54 15.53
N ARG A 259 16.36 -16.94 16.61
CA ARG A 259 15.41 -17.64 17.50
C ARG A 259 14.07 -17.77 16.79
N ILE A 260 13.47 -18.94 16.86
CA ILE A 260 12.08 -19.14 16.43
C ILE A 260 11.21 -18.30 17.38
N PRO A 261 10.41 -17.36 16.88
CA PRO A 261 9.49 -16.61 17.73
C PRO A 261 8.57 -17.59 18.47
N ALA A 262 8.52 -17.46 19.80
CA ALA A 262 7.56 -18.22 20.59
C ALA A 262 6.19 -17.56 20.43
N GLY A 263 5.19 -18.32 20.03
CA GLY A 263 3.81 -17.86 19.94
C GLY A 263 2.93 -19.02 19.47
N ASP A 264 1.77 -19.15 20.10
CA ASP A 264 0.77 -20.07 19.63
C ASP A 264 0.16 -19.52 18.33
N TYR A 265 0.01 -20.38 17.33
CA TYR A 265 -0.62 -20.02 16.08
C TYR A 265 -2.13 -19.86 16.30
N ALA A 266 -2.62 -18.63 16.18
CA ALA A 266 -4.03 -18.30 16.21
C ALA A 266 -4.37 -17.45 14.95
N PRO A 267 -5.02 -18.02 13.93
CA PRO A 267 -5.32 -17.27 12.70
C PRO A 267 -6.13 -16.01 12.95
N GLN A 268 -6.96 -16.00 14.02
CA GLN A 268 -7.79 -14.84 14.42
C GLN A 268 -6.96 -13.60 14.78
N ASP A 269 -5.69 -13.74 15.13
CA ASP A 269 -4.81 -12.63 15.45
C ASP A 269 -4.21 -11.96 14.21
N ASN A 270 -4.24 -12.66 13.08
CA ASN A 270 -3.73 -12.14 11.82
C ASN A 270 -4.66 -11.08 11.21
N PRO A 271 -4.13 -9.91 10.80
CA PRO A 271 -4.94 -8.84 10.18
C PRO A 271 -5.67 -9.29 8.90
N ALA A 272 -5.09 -10.18 8.08
CA ALA A 272 -5.73 -10.68 6.86
C ALA A 272 -6.95 -11.55 7.17
N TYR A 273 -6.87 -12.40 8.23
CA TYR A 273 -8.03 -13.15 8.71
C TYR A 273 -9.12 -12.21 9.23
N ARG A 274 -8.74 -11.23 10.06
CA ARG A 274 -9.68 -10.23 10.60
C ARG A 274 -10.35 -9.43 9.48
N GLN A 275 -9.62 -9.06 8.45
CA GLN A 275 -10.18 -8.40 7.26
C GLN A 275 -11.24 -9.29 6.60
N ALA A 276 -10.89 -10.53 6.25
CA ALA A 276 -11.80 -11.46 5.59
C ALA A 276 -13.05 -11.76 6.45
N TYR A 277 -12.89 -11.86 7.77
CA TYR A 277 -14.01 -12.02 8.71
C TYR A 277 -14.96 -10.79 8.66
N ARG A 278 -14.42 -9.56 8.66
CA ARG A 278 -15.22 -8.33 8.55
C ARG A 278 -15.92 -8.23 7.21
N ASP A 279 -15.29 -8.69 6.13
CA ASP A 279 -15.91 -8.73 4.80
C ASP A 279 -17.13 -9.66 4.75
N VAL A 280 -17.10 -10.79 5.48
CA VAL A 280 -18.28 -11.66 5.67
C VAL A 280 -19.41 -10.91 6.38
N GLU A 281 -19.10 -10.13 7.44
CA GLU A 281 -20.10 -9.36 8.18
C GLU A 281 -20.69 -8.23 7.32
N VAL A 282 -19.88 -7.56 6.49
CA VAL A 282 -20.33 -6.57 5.51
C VAL A 282 -21.33 -7.18 4.54
N ALA A 283 -21.02 -8.36 3.97
CA ALA A 283 -21.90 -9.07 3.05
C ALA A 283 -23.19 -9.54 3.75
N ARG A 284 -23.10 -10.07 4.97
CA ARG A 284 -24.26 -10.48 5.78
C ARG A 284 -25.19 -9.31 6.07
N LEU A 285 -24.65 -8.16 6.40
CA LEU A 285 -25.44 -6.94 6.66
C LEU A 285 -26.07 -6.40 5.36
N ALA A 286 -25.38 -6.53 4.22
CA ALA A 286 -25.96 -6.21 2.91
C ALA A 286 -27.18 -7.10 2.58
N ALA A 287 -27.11 -8.41 2.85
CA ALA A 287 -28.23 -9.32 2.69
C ALA A 287 -29.40 -8.93 3.60
N LYS A 288 -29.13 -8.63 4.89
CA LYS A 288 -30.18 -8.16 5.83
C LYS A 288 -30.81 -6.83 5.41
N ARG A 289 -30.02 -5.91 4.84
CA ARG A 289 -30.53 -4.68 4.28
C ARG A 289 -31.57 -4.93 3.19
N ILE A 290 -31.26 -5.86 2.25
CA ILE A 290 -32.16 -6.20 1.15
C ILE A 290 -33.44 -6.87 1.71
N SER A 291 -33.31 -7.81 2.65
CA SER A 291 -34.48 -8.42 3.29
C SER A 291 -35.37 -7.39 3.99
N ALA A 292 -34.78 -6.30 4.54
CA ALA A 292 -35.52 -5.25 5.21
C ALA A 292 -36.29 -4.32 4.24
N GLU A 293 -36.08 -4.40 2.93
CA GLU A 293 -36.85 -3.64 1.94
C GLU A 293 -38.33 -4.07 1.83
N HIS A 294 -38.72 -5.19 2.43
CA HIS A 294 -40.12 -5.56 2.60
C HIS A 294 -40.84 -4.81 3.74
N LEU A 295 -40.10 -4.13 4.61
CA LEU A 295 -40.65 -3.43 5.74
C LEU A 295 -41.17 -2.03 5.33
N PRO A 296 -42.22 -1.50 6.00
CA PRO A 296 -42.68 -0.16 5.74
C PRO A 296 -41.61 0.88 6.08
N THR A 297 -41.62 2.00 5.33
CA THR A 297 -40.83 3.19 5.64
C THR A 297 -41.74 4.33 6.03
N VAL A 298 -41.26 5.22 6.90
CA VAL A 298 -41.98 6.40 7.38
C VAL A 298 -41.08 7.61 7.20
N ASP A 299 -41.56 8.57 6.40
CA ASP A 299 -40.85 9.79 6.09
C ASP A 299 -41.69 11.03 6.52
N LEU A 300 -41.02 11.99 7.17
CA LEU A 300 -41.55 13.34 7.37
C LEU A 300 -41.22 14.15 6.12
N PHE A 301 -42.21 14.89 5.61
CA PHE A 301 -41.98 15.80 4.50
C PHE A 301 -42.56 17.17 4.75
N ALA A 302 -41.89 18.19 4.24
CA ALA A 302 -42.41 19.56 4.12
C ALA A 302 -42.07 20.06 2.72
N SER A 303 -43.04 20.59 2.03
CA SER A 303 -42.87 21.14 0.68
C SER A 303 -43.53 22.50 0.52
N TYR A 304 -42.91 23.34 -0.28
CA TYR A 304 -43.44 24.60 -0.75
C TYR A 304 -43.19 24.68 -2.25
N SER A 305 -44.24 24.99 -2.99
CA SER A 305 -44.13 25.21 -4.43
C SER A 305 -44.87 26.49 -4.85
N ARG A 306 -44.27 27.16 -5.82
CA ARG A 306 -44.88 28.34 -6.46
C ARG A 306 -44.69 28.23 -7.95
N GLY A 307 -45.78 28.47 -8.69
CA GLY A 307 -45.77 28.44 -10.15
C GLY A 307 -46.66 29.49 -10.75
N LEU A 308 -46.24 29.98 -11.91
CA LEU A 308 -47.07 30.77 -12.80
C LEU A 308 -47.69 29.82 -13.79
N ASN A 309 -48.98 29.54 -13.69
CA ASN A 309 -49.68 28.69 -14.63
C ASN A 309 -49.96 29.47 -15.92
N PRO A 310 -49.57 28.94 -17.07
CA PRO A 310 -49.87 29.57 -18.34
C PRO A 310 -51.36 29.41 -18.69
N ASN A 311 -51.89 30.47 -19.20
CA ASN A 311 -53.26 30.55 -19.65
C ASN A 311 -53.72 29.37 -20.49
N LEU A 312 -54.70 28.62 -20.02
CA LEU A 312 -55.74 28.04 -20.90
C LEU A 312 -56.51 29.20 -21.51
N ARG A 313 -56.33 29.38 -22.83
CA ARG A 313 -56.97 30.48 -23.58
C ARG A 313 -58.47 30.44 -23.36
N GLY A 314 -59.00 31.38 -22.59
CA GLY A 314 -60.43 31.47 -22.29
C GLY A 314 -60.79 31.63 -20.82
N LEU A 315 -59.88 31.37 -19.88
CA LEU A 315 -60.07 31.67 -18.46
C LEU A 315 -58.96 32.63 -18.04
N SER A 316 -59.37 33.85 -17.69
CA SER A 316 -58.54 35.00 -17.49
C SER A 316 -57.27 34.84 -16.72
N ASP A 317 -56.24 35.60 -17.19
CA ASP A 317 -55.10 36.14 -16.48
C ASP A 317 -54.29 35.23 -15.54
N ARG A 318 -52.99 35.22 -15.79
CA ARG A 318 -51.89 34.70 -14.95
C ARG A 318 -52.31 34.18 -13.59
N SER A 319 -52.62 32.90 -13.47
CA SER A 319 -52.83 32.31 -12.15
C SER A 319 -51.47 32.03 -11.48
N ASP A 320 -51.14 32.84 -10.50
CA ASP A 320 -50.06 32.55 -9.56
C ASP A 320 -50.63 31.59 -8.52
N PHE A 321 -50.03 30.40 -8.41
CA PHE A 321 -50.40 29.46 -7.36
C PHE A 321 -49.24 29.23 -6.42
N HIS A 322 -49.52 29.09 -5.17
CA HIS A 322 -48.59 28.63 -4.15
C HIS A 322 -49.26 27.51 -3.35
N GLN A 323 -48.44 26.50 -3.05
CA GLN A 323 -48.89 25.36 -2.25
C GLN A 323 -47.82 25.04 -1.19
N SER A 324 -48.27 24.84 0.02
CA SER A 324 -47.43 24.33 1.12
C SER A 324 -48.05 23.05 1.66
N ALA A 325 -47.26 22.07 1.95
CA ALA A 325 -47.68 20.83 2.58
C ALA A 325 -46.65 20.40 3.62
N VAL A 326 -47.15 19.91 4.76
CA VAL A 326 -46.33 19.25 5.79
C VAL A 326 -47.09 18.00 6.21
N GLY A 327 -46.41 16.88 6.28
CA GLY A 327 -47.05 15.61 6.59
C GLY A 327 -46.09 14.48 6.83
N VAL A 328 -46.64 13.32 7.16
CA VAL A 328 -45.94 12.07 7.30
C VAL A 328 -46.40 11.15 6.18
N GLN A 329 -45.48 10.55 5.48
CA GLN A 329 -45.73 9.58 4.44
C GLN A 329 -45.30 8.20 4.93
N VAL A 330 -46.24 7.22 4.86
CA VAL A 330 -45.91 5.79 5.12
C VAL A 330 -45.96 5.05 3.79
N THR A 331 -44.86 4.43 3.44
CA THR A 331 -44.75 3.61 2.22
C THR A 331 -44.62 2.12 2.59
N ILE A 332 -45.55 1.30 2.14
CA ILE A 332 -45.58 -0.14 2.37
C ILE A 332 -45.45 -0.85 1.03
N PRO A 333 -44.32 -1.48 0.74
CA PRO A 333 -44.13 -2.24 -0.50
C PRO A 333 -44.93 -3.55 -0.43
N ILE A 334 -46.04 -3.63 -1.19
CA ILE A 334 -46.88 -4.83 -1.20
C ILE A 334 -46.34 -5.89 -2.15
N PHE A 335 -45.90 -5.49 -3.33
CA PHE A 335 -45.33 -6.38 -4.33
C PHE A 335 -44.37 -5.64 -5.25
N SER A 336 -43.18 -6.22 -5.42
CA SER A 336 -42.09 -5.65 -6.21
C SER A 336 -41.67 -6.54 -7.41
N GLY A 337 -42.62 -7.35 -7.93
CA GLY A 337 -42.34 -8.22 -9.09
C GLY A 337 -41.30 -9.31 -8.82
N GLY A 338 -41.07 -9.69 -7.55
CA GLY A 338 -40.06 -10.68 -7.16
C GLY A 338 -38.63 -10.13 -7.08
N SER A 339 -38.40 -8.84 -7.39
CA SER A 339 -37.03 -8.28 -7.44
C SER A 339 -36.30 -8.36 -6.10
N VAL A 340 -36.98 -8.10 -4.98
CA VAL A 340 -36.37 -8.19 -3.65
C VAL A 340 -35.99 -9.63 -3.31
N TYR A 341 -36.83 -10.61 -3.66
CA TYR A 341 -36.53 -12.03 -3.46
C TYR A 341 -35.25 -12.46 -4.18
N TYR A 342 -35.14 -12.17 -5.49
CA TYR A 342 -33.97 -12.57 -6.26
C TYR A 342 -32.69 -11.83 -5.80
N ARG A 343 -32.79 -10.56 -5.42
CA ARG A 343 -31.66 -9.83 -4.81
C ARG A 343 -31.26 -10.40 -3.45
N GLN A 344 -32.22 -10.91 -2.66
CA GLN A 344 -31.91 -11.61 -1.41
C GLN A 344 -31.14 -12.90 -1.66
N VAL A 345 -31.59 -13.73 -2.61
CA VAL A 345 -30.89 -14.95 -3.02
C VAL A 345 -29.47 -14.65 -3.52
N GLU A 346 -29.31 -13.63 -4.35
CA GLU A 346 -28.00 -13.14 -4.81
C GLU A 346 -27.10 -12.75 -3.63
N ALA A 347 -27.61 -12.00 -2.67
CA ALA A 347 -26.85 -11.55 -1.51
C ALA A 347 -26.47 -12.71 -0.56
N GLU A 348 -27.29 -13.76 -0.48
CA GLU A 348 -26.97 -14.99 0.26
C GLU A 348 -25.82 -15.76 -0.39
N HIS A 349 -25.84 -15.89 -1.73
CA HIS A 349 -24.71 -16.46 -2.48
C HIS A 349 -23.45 -15.62 -2.33
N THR A 350 -23.57 -14.29 -2.38
CA THR A 350 -22.45 -13.37 -2.12
C THR A 350 -21.89 -13.55 -0.71
N THR A 351 -22.75 -13.70 0.30
CA THR A 351 -22.30 -13.97 1.68
C THR A 351 -21.57 -15.31 1.77
N THR A 352 -22.03 -16.34 1.05
CA THR A 352 -21.38 -17.65 0.97
C THR A 352 -20.02 -17.56 0.27
N GLN A 353 -19.90 -16.75 -0.78
CA GLN A 353 -18.63 -16.45 -1.45
C GLN A 353 -17.60 -15.87 -0.46
N TYR A 354 -17.98 -14.87 0.35
CA TYR A 354 -17.09 -14.29 1.37
C TYR A 354 -16.73 -15.28 2.48
N ARG A 355 -17.63 -16.18 2.88
CA ARG A 355 -17.31 -17.27 3.83
C ARG A 355 -16.27 -18.24 3.26
N ASN A 356 -16.39 -18.59 1.99
CA ASN A 356 -15.40 -19.44 1.32
C ASN A 356 -14.04 -18.70 1.22
N ARG A 357 -14.06 -17.39 0.96
CA ARG A 357 -12.83 -16.57 0.96
C ARG A 357 -12.17 -16.51 2.35
N LEU A 358 -12.96 -16.39 3.43
CA LEU A 358 -12.43 -16.47 4.79
C LEU A 358 -11.75 -17.82 5.06
N ARG A 359 -12.38 -18.93 4.64
CA ARG A 359 -11.77 -20.27 4.77
C ARG A 359 -10.47 -20.38 3.97
N GLU A 360 -10.45 -19.88 2.73
CA GLU A 360 -9.25 -19.86 1.90
C GLU A 360 -8.11 -19.11 2.60
N VAL A 361 -8.37 -17.94 3.20
CA VAL A 361 -7.37 -17.17 3.96
C VAL A 361 -6.88 -17.95 5.18
N GLU A 362 -7.76 -18.63 5.89
CA GLU A 362 -7.41 -19.46 7.05
C GLU A 362 -6.51 -20.64 6.66
N GLU A 363 -6.84 -21.35 5.59
CA GLU A 363 -6.06 -22.47 5.05
C GLU A 363 -4.69 -21.99 4.54
N GLN A 364 -4.63 -20.83 3.87
CA GLN A 364 -3.39 -20.23 3.40
C GLN A 364 -2.48 -19.85 4.58
N LEU A 365 -3.01 -19.17 5.61
CA LEU A 365 -2.24 -18.80 6.80
C LEU A 365 -1.71 -20.04 7.55
N SER A 366 -2.51 -21.11 7.64
CA SER A 366 -2.07 -22.39 8.22
C SER A 366 -0.93 -23.02 7.43
N THR A 367 -1.00 -22.96 6.10
CA THR A 367 0.06 -23.46 5.23
C THR A 367 1.33 -22.62 5.35
N ASP A 368 1.19 -21.30 5.25
CA ASP A 368 2.31 -20.36 5.39
C ASP A 368 3.02 -20.49 6.75
N HIS A 369 2.26 -20.73 7.82
CA HIS A 369 2.82 -20.99 9.15
C HIS A 369 3.69 -22.24 9.19
N ARG A 370 3.16 -23.37 8.68
CA ARG A 370 3.92 -24.64 8.65
C ARG A 370 5.15 -24.56 7.76
N GLU A 371 5.03 -23.91 6.60
CA GLU A 371 6.15 -23.68 5.69
C GLU A 371 7.24 -22.81 6.34
N ALA A 372 6.85 -21.71 6.99
CA ALA A 372 7.81 -20.80 7.64
C ALA A 372 8.53 -21.49 8.81
N LEU A 373 7.85 -22.30 9.61
CA LEU A 373 8.49 -23.07 10.68
C LEU A 373 9.48 -24.11 10.13
N SER A 374 9.06 -24.93 9.17
CA SER A 374 9.93 -25.94 8.54
C SER A 374 11.15 -25.31 7.88
N ALA A 375 10.96 -24.15 7.21
CA ALA A 375 12.04 -23.40 6.60
C ALA A 375 13.04 -22.85 7.65
N LEU A 376 12.55 -22.35 8.81
CA LEU A 376 13.42 -21.88 9.90
C LEU A 376 14.23 -22.99 10.54
N GLU A 377 13.68 -24.17 10.75
CA GLU A 377 14.41 -25.34 11.24
C GLU A 377 15.47 -25.79 10.26
N SER A 378 15.12 -25.85 8.97
CA SER A 378 16.00 -26.23 7.87
C SER A 378 17.16 -25.26 7.73
N ILE A 379 16.91 -23.94 7.72
CA ILE A 379 17.94 -22.91 7.58
C ILE A 379 18.91 -22.93 8.76
N GLY A 380 18.45 -23.19 9.98
CA GLY A 380 19.31 -23.33 11.16
C GLY A 380 20.30 -24.50 11.02
N THR A 381 19.86 -25.62 10.45
CA THR A 381 20.72 -26.78 10.17
C THR A 381 21.72 -26.47 9.04
N ARG A 382 21.27 -25.79 7.98
CA ARG A 382 22.12 -25.34 6.88
C ARG A 382 23.22 -24.38 7.35
N ILE A 383 22.91 -23.41 8.22
CA ILE A 383 23.89 -22.49 8.80
C ILE A 383 24.96 -23.25 9.55
N ARG A 384 24.61 -24.21 10.43
CA ARG A 384 25.60 -25.04 11.16
C ARG A 384 26.51 -25.84 10.22
N ALA A 385 25.93 -26.46 9.19
CA ALA A 385 26.71 -27.21 8.19
C ALA A 385 27.68 -26.33 7.41
N LEU A 386 27.23 -25.12 7.00
CA LEU A 386 28.07 -24.14 6.30
C LEU A 386 29.20 -23.60 7.20
N GLN A 387 28.92 -23.38 8.51
CA GLN A 387 29.97 -23.00 9.48
C GLN A 387 31.07 -24.07 9.61
N GLN A 388 30.67 -25.35 9.72
CA GLN A 388 31.62 -26.46 9.75
C GLN A 388 32.40 -26.58 8.45
N SER A 389 31.73 -26.45 7.30
CA SER A 389 32.36 -26.46 5.98
C SER A 389 33.35 -25.30 5.83
N LEU A 390 33.01 -24.10 6.28
CA LEU A 390 33.91 -22.94 6.26
C LEU A 390 35.17 -23.18 7.11
N GLN A 391 35.03 -23.77 8.29
CA GLN A 391 36.15 -24.11 9.16
C GLN A 391 37.07 -25.14 8.51
N ALA A 392 36.50 -26.20 7.93
CA ALA A 392 37.27 -27.23 7.24
C ALA A 392 38.00 -26.68 6.00
N ALA A 393 37.31 -25.85 5.19
CA ALA A 393 37.91 -25.22 4.02
C ALA A 393 39.07 -24.28 4.38
N ARG A 394 38.95 -23.52 5.48
CA ARG A 394 40.05 -22.68 6.00
C ARG A 394 41.27 -23.52 6.41
N LEU A 395 41.07 -24.62 7.16
CA LEU A 395 42.15 -25.52 7.53
C LEU A 395 42.83 -26.13 6.29
N ALA A 396 42.05 -26.55 5.29
CA ALA A 396 42.58 -27.07 4.04
C ALA A 396 43.41 -26.02 3.26
N TYR A 397 42.92 -24.79 3.21
CA TYR A 397 43.61 -23.66 2.59
C TYR A 397 44.97 -23.38 3.29
N ASP A 398 44.95 -23.27 4.64
CA ASP A 398 46.17 -23.02 5.42
C ASP A 398 47.20 -24.14 5.26
N ALA A 399 46.75 -25.40 5.18
CA ALA A 399 47.61 -26.55 4.89
C ALA A 399 48.16 -26.48 3.46
N SER A 400 47.35 -26.18 2.47
CA SER A 400 47.78 -26.04 1.06
C SER A 400 48.76 -24.89 0.88
N MET A 401 48.56 -23.76 1.58
CA MET A 401 49.49 -22.63 1.56
C MET A 401 50.89 -23.03 2.10
N LYS A 402 50.95 -23.76 3.22
CA LYS A 402 52.21 -24.28 3.76
C LYS A 402 52.87 -25.28 2.83
N ALA A 403 52.09 -26.19 2.25
CA ALA A 403 52.57 -27.16 1.26
C ALA A 403 53.08 -26.47 -0.01
N HIS A 404 52.44 -25.41 -0.45
CA HIS A 404 52.88 -24.61 -1.61
C HIS A 404 54.23 -23.95 -1.36
N GLN A 405 54.47 -23.39 -0.15
CA GLN A 405 55.74 -22.77 0.21
C GLN A 405 56.94 -23.75 0.13
N ILE A 406 56.71 -25.04 0.36
CA ILE A 406 57.74 -26.11 0.27
C ILE A 406 57.66 -26.90 -1.04
N GLY A 407 56.84 -26.46 -2.00
CA GLY A 407 56.79 -27.04 -3.34
C GLY A 407 55.90 -28.28 -3.50
N TYR A 408 55.16 -28.71 -2.49
CA TYR A 408 54.28 -29.90 -2.51
C TYR A 408 52.84 -29.64 -2.98
N SER A 409 52.38 -28.37 -3.09
CA SER A 409 51.09 -28.02 -3.61
C SER A 409 51.19 -27.04 -4.78
N THR A 410 50.22 -27.09 -5.69
CA THR A 410 50.19 -26.21 -6.85
C THR A 410 49.48 -24.87 -6.50
N THR A 411 49.85 -23.81 -7.22
CA THR A 411 49.15 -22.53 -7.15
C THR A 411 47.65 -22.70 -7.45
N TYR A 412 47.34 -23.60 -8.39
CA TYR A 412 45.97 -23.91 -8.79
C TYR A 412 45.09 -24.44 -7.64
N GLU A 413 45.62 -25.39 -6.87
CA GLU A 413 44.93 -26.00 -5.73
C GLU A 413 44.62 -24.95 -4.65
N THR A 414 45.62 -24.13 -4.32
CA THR A 414 45.47 -23.07 -3.34
C THR A 414 44.43 -22.03 -3.75
N LEU A 415 44.38 -21.65 -5.04
CA LEU A 415 43.37 -20.72 -5.57
C LEU A 415 41.96 -21.31 -5.55
N ASN A 416 41.82 -22.60 -5.88
CA ASN A 416 40.51 -23.26 -5.82
C ASN A 416 39.98 -23.30 -4.39
N LEU A 417 40.81 -23.67 -3.41
CA LEU A 417 40.42 -23.66 -1.99
C LEU A 417 40.04 -22.28 -1.51
N ARG A 418 40.73 -21.23 -1.97
CA ARG A 418 40.35 -19.85 -1.66
C ARG A 418 38.98 -19.48 -2.25
N ARG A 419 38.70 -19.85 -3.51
CA ARG A 419 37.42 -19.67 -4.17
C ARG A 419 36.29 -20.40 -3.44
N ASP A 420 36.56 -21.64 -2.99
CA ASP A 420 35.61 -22.42 -2.19
C ASP A 420 35.28 -21.72 -0.87
N ILE A 421 36.25 -21.14 -0.17
CA ILE A 421 36.08 -20.37 1.05
C ILE A 421 35.15 -19.15 0.78
N SER A 422 35.42 -18.38 -0.29
CA SER A 422 34.58 -17.24 -0.69
C SER A 422 33.15 -17.68 -0.99
N GLY A 423 32.97 -18.77 -1.75
CA GLY A 423 31.64 -19.30 -2.07
C GLY A 423 30.90 -19.82 -0.84
N ILE A 424 31.55 -20.49 0.09
CA ILE A 424 30.96 -20.96 1.35
C ILE A 424 30.58 -19.74 2.24
N ARG A 425 31.44 -18.74 2.33
CA ARG A 425 31.20 -17.51 3.09
C ARG A 425 29.97 -16.78 2.55
N GLN A 426 29.86 -16.64 1.24
CA GLN A 426 28.70 -16.03 0.61
C GLN A 426 27.40 -16.80 0.92
N LYS A 427 27.41 -18.13 0.75
CA LYS A 427 26.26 -18.99 1.08
C LYS A 427 25.86 -18.90 2.55
N LEU A 428 26.85 -18.77 3.45
CA LEU A 428 26.61 -18.61 4.87
C LEU A 428 25.97 -17.26 5.16
N PHE A 429 26.47 -16.18 4.55
CA PHE A 429 25.91 -14.84 4.67
C PHE A 429 24.47 -14.81 4.19
N ASP A 430 24.18 -15.31 2.99
CA ASP A 430 22.82 -15.39 2.44
C ASP A 430 21.91 -16.22 3.34
N SER A 431 22.39 -17.33 3.91
CA SER A 431 21.60 -18.15 4.83
C SER A 431 21.22 -17.41 6.12
N TYR A 432 22.05 -16.52 6.63
CA TYR A 432 21.70 -15.66 7.77
C TYR A 432 20.62 -14.63 7.39
N LEU A 433 20.75 -13.98 6.23
CA LEU A 433 19.75 -13.04 5.74
C LEU A 433 18.41 -13.73 5.48
N ASP A 434 18.43 -14.92 4.88
CA ASP A 434 17.22 -15.73 4.66
C ASP A 434 16.55 -16.11 5.98
N ALA A 435 17.34 -16.43 7.02
CA ALA A 435 16.79 -16.72 8.33
C ALA A 435 16.08 -15.50 8.95
N LEU A 436 16.63 -14.29 8.77
CA LEU A 436 15.97 -13.05 9.21
C LEU A 436 14.68 -12.77 8.41
N LYS A 437 14.70 -12.97 7.07
CA LYS A 437 13.51 -12.88 6.24
C LYS A 437 12.41 -13.83 6.70
N LEU A 438 12.75 -15.09 6.96
CA LEU A 438 11.81 -16.10 7.44
C LEU A 438 11.26 -15.78 8.82
N GLN A 439 12.08 -15.23 9.72
CA GLN A 439 11.64 -14.80 11.03
C GLN A 439 10.62 -13.66 10.95
N LEU A 440 10.86 -12.66 10.09
CA LEU A 440 9.89 -11.57 9.86
C LEU A 440 8.62 -12.10 9.20
N LYS A 441 8.74 -13.01 8.22
CA LYS A 441 7.59 -13.66 7.59
C LYS A 441 6.76 -14.44 8.61
N LEU A 442 7.38 -15.21 9.50
CA LEU A 442 6.67 -15.92 10.56
C LEU A 442 5.94 -14.97 11.49
N LYS A 443 6.55 -13.86 11.91
CA LYS A 443 5.88 -12.82 12.70
C LYS A 443 4.68 -12.21 11.97
N SER A 444 4.77 -12.00 10.66
CA SER A 444 3.64 -11.54 9.85
C SER A 444 2.49 -12.54 9.84
N VAL A 445 2.78 -13.83 9.67
CA VAL A 445 1.77 -14.90 9.70
C VAL A 445 1.13 -15.01 11.09
N LEU A 446 1.89 -14.85 12.16
CA LEU A 446 1.39 -14.80 13.54
C LEU A 446 0.62 -13.50 13.87
N GLY A 447 0.64 -12.50 12.98
CA GLY A 447 0.00 -11.21 13.23
C GLY A 447 0.75 -10.31 14.21
N THR A 448 1.99 -10.66 14.57
CA THR A 448 2.82 -9.95 15.56
C THR A 448 3.93 -9.10 14.96
N LEU A 449 3.91 -8.95 13.63
CA LEU A 449 4.90 -8.12 12.93
C LEU A 449 4.59 -6.64 13.13
N ASP A 450 5.49 -5.95 13.80
CA ASP A 450 5.44 -4.52 14.11
C ASP A 450 6.76 -3.80 13.82
N GLU A 451 6.80 -2.49 14.02
CA GLU A 451 7.99 -1.66 13.86
C GLU A 451 9.14 -2.09 14.80
N GLN A 452 8.81 -2.54 16.02
CA GLN A 452 9.79 -3.02 16.98
C GLN A 452 10.53 -4.26 16.48
N SER A 453 9.87 -5.03 15.61
CA SER A 453 10.49 -6.18 14.95
C SER A 453 11.64 -5.78 14.01
N LEU A 454 11.55 -4.61 13.36
CA LEU A 454 12.65 -4.06 12.54
C LEU A 454 13.81 -3.58 13.42
N VAL A 455 13.52 -2.87 14.51
CA VAL A 455 14.53 -2.40 15.46
C VAL A 455 15.30 -3.58 16.07
N ALA A 456 14.61 -4.68 16.39
CA ALA A 456 15.26 -5.89 16.89
C ALA A 456 16.21 -6.53 15.86
N VAL A 457 15.86 -6.49 14.58
CA VAL A 457 16.71 -6.99 13.48
C VAL A 457 17.87 -6.04 13.24
N ASP A 458 17.69 -4.72 13.25
CA ASP A 458 18.78 -3.74 13.16
C ASP A 458 19.79 -3.92 14.30
N GLY A 459 19.31 -4.07 15.53
CA GLY A 459 20.19 -4.35 16.68
C GLY A 459 21.00 -5.65 16.54
N PHE A 460 20.45 -6.67 15.87
CA PHE A 460 21.18 -7.89 15.53
C PHE A 460 22.26 -7.63 14.49
N LEU A 461 21.99 -6.86 13.47
CA LEU A 461 22.93 -6.48 12.43
C LEU A 461 24.07 -5.63 13.02
N GLU A 462 23.80 -4.67 13.87
CA GLU A 462 24.78 -3.78 14.51
C GLU A 462 25.70 -4.50 15.51
N SER A 463 25.15 -5.35 16.37
CA SER A 463 25.94 -6.07 17.37
C SER A 463 27.01 -6.94 16.75
N ASN A 464 26.80 -7.37 15.51
CA ASN A 464 27.74 -8.16 14.73
C ASN A 464 28.79 -7.31 14.01
N ALA A 465 28.44 -6.09 13.56
CA ALA A 465 29.37 -5.15 12.94
C ALA A 465 30.46 -4.65 13.92
N ALA A 466 30.09 -4.43 15.20
CA ALA A 466 31.00 -3.91 16.21
C ALA A 466 32.06 -4.94 16.72
N LYS A 467 31.90 -6.23 16.40
CA LYS A 467 32.77 -7.33 16.88
C LYS A 467 33.89 -7.75 15.92
N GLU A 468 34.03 -7.14 14.75
CA GLU A 468 35.16 -7.44 13.90
C GLU A 468 36.43 -6.73 14.38
N PRO A 469 37.49 -7.46 14.77
CA PRO A 469 38.80 -6.87 14.87
C PRO A 469 39.25 -6.47 13.47
N ARG A 470 39.68 -5.22 13.30
CA ARG A 470 40.38 -4.76 12.09
C ARG A 470 41.55 -5.70 11.87
N VAL A 471 41.44 -6.57 10.90
CA VAL A 471 42.60 -7.36 10.39
C VAL A 471 43.35 -6.38 9.50
N ASN A 472 44.49 -5.88 10.03
CA ASN A 472 45.48 -5.12 9.26
C ASN A 472 46.19 -6.04 8.24
#